data_e4ab8e79b5c8e7985720d0feb4d0c213
#
_entry.id   e4ab8e79b5c8e7985720d0feb4d0c213
#
_cell.length_a   1.000
_cell.length_b   1.000
_cell.length_c   1.000
_cell.angle_alpha   90.00
_cell.angle_beta   90.00
_cell.angle_gamma   90.00
#
_symmetry.space_group_name_H-M   'P 1'
#
loop_
_entity.id
_entity.type
_entity.pdbx_description
1 polymer ?
#
loop_
_entity_poly.entity_id
_entity_poly.type
_entity_poly.pdbx_seq_one_letter_code
_entity_poly.pdbx_strand_id
1 'polypeptide(L)'
;SGGVSYGALGMTHHSAQDIAVMGSMPNMRVYLPSDRFQTRALMENLLDNKPAYIRVGRNAVDDVYEEGNVPFVMDKATVVSEGNDITIIACGEMVKPAKDASEALKAKGISCRVLDMYYIKPLDKEAILQAAKETKAIITIEEHSILGGLGSLVSQLVSENHPIKVKSLALP
;
A
#
# COMPACT_ATOMS: atom_id res chain seq x y z
N SER A 1 5.30 4.86 16.21
CA SER A 1 4.99 5.25 14.83
C SER A 1 5.09 4.03 13.92
N GLY A 2 4.32 4.01 12.84
CA GLY A 2 4.45 2.98 11.83
C GLY A 2 5.81 3.02 11.13
N GLY A 3 6.28 1.87 10.63
CA GLY A 3 7.50 1.78 9.87
C GLY A 3 8.77 2.09 10.63
N VAL A 4 9.77 2.61 9.93
CA VAL A 4 11.11 2.92 10.44
C VAL A 4 11.48 4.40 10.32
N SER A 5 10.52 5.25 9.96
CA SER A 5 10.73 6.68 9.70
C SER A 5 11.17 7.48 10.93
N TYR A 6 11.00 6.95 12.16
CA TYR A 6 11.49 7.59 13.38
C TYR A 6 12.96 7.25 13.67
N GLY A 7 13.86 7.67 12.80
CA GLY A 7 15.29 7.32 12.88
C GLY A 7 15.99 7.76 14.16
N ALA A 8 15.64 8.93 14.73
CA ALA A 8 16.31 9.49 15.91
C ALA A 8 16.22 8.61 17.16
N LEU A 9 15.09 7.91 17.38
CA LEU A 9 14.88 7.02 18.52
C LEU A 9 15.06 5.54 18.15
N GLY A 10 15.18 5.24 16.88
CA GLY A 10 15.50 3.92 16.37
C GLY A 10 14.47 2.85 16.77
N MET A 11 14.95 1.64 16.96
CA MET A 11 14.16 0.43 17.12
C MET A 11 13.10 0.48 18.23
N THR A 12 13.30 1.26 19.30
CA THR A 12 12.32 1.40 20.38
C THR A 12 11.02 2.10 19.96
N HIS A 13 11.02 2.78 18.80
CA HIS A 13 9.90 3.54 18.26
C HIS A 13 9.46 3.07 16.87
N HIS A 14 10.20 2.14 16.27
CA HIS A 14 9.82 1.52 15.01
C HIS A 14 8.70 0.49 15.21
N SER A 15 7.87 0.33 14.18
CA SER A 15 6.88 -0.74 14.11
C SER A 15 6.92 -1.36 12.71
N ALA A 16 7.65 -2.45 12.60
CA ALA A 16 7.85 -3.19 11.36
C ALA A 16 7.06 -4.50 11.30
N GLN A 17 6.24 -4.81 12.31
CA GLN A 17 5.46 -6.04 12.44
C GLN A 17 3.97 -5.80 12.66
N ASP A 18 3.57 -4.56 12.81
CA ASP A 18 2.23 -4.14 13.22
C ASP A 18 1.14 -4.56 12.21
N ILE A 19 1.42 -4.50 10.91
CA ILE A 19 0.47 -4.93 9.88
C ILE A 19 0.15 -6.42 10.04
N ALA A 20 1.17 -7.26 10.22
CA ALA A 20 1.00 -8.70 10.43
C ALA A 20 0.22 -9.00 11.71
N VAL A 21 0.60 -8.36 12.83
CA VAL A 21 -0.06 -8.54 14.13
C VAL A 21 -1.51 -8.11 14.09
N MET A 22 -1.80 -6.88 13.63
CA MET A 22 -3.17 -6.36 13.58
C MET A 22 -3.99 -7.09 12.51
N GLY A 23 -3.36 -7.48 11.41
CA GLY A 23 -3.98 -8.28 10.35
C GLY A 23 -4.43 -9.66 10.83
N SER A 24 -3.76 -10.27 11.79
CA SER A 24 -4.13 -11.58 12.35
C SER A 24 -5.36 -11.53 13.26
N MET A 25 -5.74 -10.34 13.78
CA MET A 25 -6.87 -10.23 14.72
C MET A 25 -8.20 -10.35 13.99
N PRO A 26 -9.14 -11.21 14.44
CA PRO A 26 -10.48 -11.29 13.87
C PRO A 26 -11.20 -9.93 13.90
N ASN A 27 -11.95 -9.61 12.84
CA ASN A 27 -12.72 -8.38 12.69
C ASN A 27 -11.95 -7.04 12.73
N MET A 28 -10.65 -7.06 12.94
CA MET A 28 -9.81 -5.88 12.84
C MET A 28 -9.62 -5.50 11.37
N ARG A 29 -9.84 -4.24 11.03
CA ARG A 29 -9.52 -3.65 9.72
C ARG A 29 -8.16 -2.96 9.82
N VAL A 30 -7.39 -2.95 8.73
CA VAL A 30 -6.03 -2.40 8.73
C VAL A 30 -5.88 -1.42 7.57
N TYR A 31 -5.60 -0.16 7.90
CA TYR A 31 -5.47 0.95 6.96
C TYR A 31 -4.11 1.63 7.08
N LEU A 32 -3.54 1.99 5.93
CA LEU A 32 -2.29 2.73 5.79
C LEU A 32 -2.48 3.85 4.77
N PRO A 33 -3.13 4.97 5.13
CA PRO A 33 -3.30 6.07 4.20
C PRO A 33 -1.96 6.66 3.77
N SER A 34 -1.89 7.12 2.51
CA SER A 34 -0.65 7.55 1.87
C SER A 34 -0.29 9.01 2.13
N ASP A 35 -1.29 9.87 2.36
CA ASP A 35 -1.10 11.28 2.64
C ASP A 35 -2.21 11.86 3.53
N ARG A 36 -2.12 13.18 3.80
CA ARG A 36 -3.08 13.90 4.64
C ARG A 36 -4.50 13.93 4.06
N PHE A 37 -4.63 14.00 2.74
CA PHE A 37 -5.92 14.08 2.07
C PHE A 37 -6.65 12.74 2.11
N GLN A 38 -5.94 11.66 1.83
CA GLN A 38 -6.50 10.31 1.95
C GLN A 38 -6.79 9.96 3.41
N THR A 39 -5.94 10.41 4.35
CA THR A 39 -6.20 10.23 5.79
C THR A 39 -7.52 10.91 6.20
N ARG A 40 -7.78 12.13 5.74
CA ARG A 40 -9.05 12.83 6.00
C ARG A 40 -10.22 12.05 5.40
N ALA A 41 -10.16 11.69 4.12
CA ALA A 41 -11.21 10.93 3.45
C ALA A 41 -11.50 9.59 4.16
N LEU A 42 -10.47 8.88 4.61
CA LEU A 42 -10.61 7.66 5.40
C LEU A 42 -11.35 7.93 6.71
N MET A 43 -10.94 8.94 7.48
CA MET A 43 -11.54 9.23 8.78
C MET A 43 -13.01 9.62 8.67
N GLU A 44 -13.39 10.38 7.64
CA GLU A 44 -14.79 10.78 7.39
C GLU A 44 -15.68 9.58 7.05
N ASN A 45 -15.12 8.51 6.48
CA ASN A 45 -15.86 7.31 6.07
C ASN A 45 -15.76 6.14 7.06
N LEU A 46 -14.99 6.27 8.15
CA LEU A 46 -14.71 5.15 9.06
C LEU A 46 -15.66 5.07 10.25
N LEU A 47 -16.41 6.13 10.57
CA LEU A 47 -17.11 6.34 11.84
C LEU A 47 -18.11 5.22 12.23
N ASP A 48 -18.75 4.59 11.26
CA ASP A 48 -19.79 3.58 11.49
C ASP A 48 -19.32 2.13 11.23
N ASN A 49 -18.00 1.93 11.17
CA ASN A 49 -17.43 0.65 10.80
C ASN A 49 -16.87 -0.16 11.99
N LYS A 50 -16.50 -1.42 11.71
CA LYS A 50 -15.83 -2.30 12.67
C LYS A 50 -14.53 -1.69 13.20
N PRO A 51 -13.98 -2.21 14.31
CA PRO A 51 -12.68 -1.78 14.81
C PRO A 51 -11.61 -1.73 13.73
N ALA A 52 -10.84 -0.64 13.72
CA ALA A 52 -9.82 -0.41 12.71
C ALA A 52 -8.49 -0.02 13.35
N TYR A 53 -7.42 -0.53 12.81
CA TYR A 53 -6.07 -0.08 13.04
C TYR A 53 -5.67 0.84 11.88
N ILE A 54 -5.35 2.10 12.19
CA ILE A 54 -4.89 3.08 11.21
C ILE A 54 -3.43 3.36 11.51
N ARG A 55 -2.57 3.02 10.56
CA ARG A 55 -1.14 3.24 10.66
C ARG A 55 -0.74 4.54 9.97
N VAL A 56 -0.09 5.42 10.70
CA VAL A 56 0.52 6.64 10.17
C VAL A 56 1.99 6.70 10.57
N GLY A 57 2.81 7.27 9.70
CA GLY A 57 4.23 7.46 9.94
C GLY A 57 4.53 8.68 10.82
N ARG A 58 5.80 8.86 11.12
CA ARG A 58 6.29 9.97 11.96
C ARG A 58 6.64 11.22 11.14
N ASN A 59 7.22 11.00 9.97
CA ASN A 59 7.69 12.10 9.14
C ASN A 59 6.55 12.70 8.31
N ALA A 60 6.68 13.98 7.97
CA ALA A 60 5.86 14.55 6.92
C ALA A 60 6.16 13.83 5.59
N VAL A 61 5.12 13.51 4.84
CA VAL A 61 5.22 12.93 3.50
C VAL A 61 4.68 13.93 2.48
N ASP A 62 5.22 13.87 1.27
CA ASP A 62 4.71 14.65 0.15
C ASP A 62 3.32 14.15 -0.26
N ASP A 63 2.48 15.07 -0.70
CA ASP A 63 1.13 14.75 -1.11
C ASP A 63 1.12 13.87 -2.38
N VAL A 64 0.31 12.84 -2.35
CA VAL A 64 0.00 11.97 -3.50
C VAL A 64 -1.20 12.54 -4.25
N TYR A 65 -2.17 13.07 -3.51
CA TYR A 65 -3.43 13.61 -3.97
C TYR A 65 -3.51 15.14 -3.78
N GLU A 66 -4.58 15.73 -4.29
CA GLU A 66 -4.86 17.16 -4.17
C GLU A 66 -6.12 17.40 -3.33
N GLU A 67 -6.21 18.57 -2.72
CA GLU A 67 -7.37 18.95 -1.93
C GLU A 67 -8.65 18.95 -2.78
N GLY A 68 -9.69 18.27 -2.30
CA GLY A 68 -10.95 18.14 -3.02
C GLY A 68 -10.93 17.18 -4.22
N ASN A 69 -9.79 16.56 -4.51
CA ASN A 69 -9.64 15.62 -5.63
C ASN A 69 -8.95 14.32 -5.19
N VAL A 70 -9.50 13.68 -4.16
CA VAL A 70 -9.04 12.37 -3.71
C VAL A 70 -9.98 11.32 -4.31
N PRO A 71 -9.52 10.43 -5.19
CA PRO A 71 -10.35 9.37 -5.77
C PRO A 71 -10.53 8.23 -4.75
N PHE A 72 -11.16 8.57 -3.62
CA PHE A 72 -11.33 7.67 -2.49
C PHE A 72 -12.63 6.87 -2.61
N VAL A 73 -12.51 5.56 -2.60
CA VAL A 73 -13.63 4.62 -2.44
C VAL A 73 -13.27 3.68 -1.30
N MET A 74 -14.14 3.60 -0.29
CA MET A 74 -13.90 2.76 0.88
C MET A 74 -13.63 1.32 0.47
N ASP A 75 -12.55 0.74 1.02
CA ASP A 75 -12.14 -0.65 0.80
C ASP A 75 -11.77 -0.99 -0.65
N LYS A 76 -11.40 0.00 -1.45
CA LYS A 76 -10.89 -0.17 -2.81
C LYS A 76 -9.52 0.48 -2.97
N ALA A 77 -8.63 -0.20 -3.67
CA ALA A 77 -7.35 0.39 -4.07
C ALA A 77 -7.57 1.56 -5.04
N THR A 78 -6.70 2.55 -4.97
CA THR A 78 -6.73 3.68 -5.88
C THR A 78 -5.64 3.52 -6.95
N VAL A 79 -6.00 3.69 -8.21
CA VAL A 79 -5.02 3.77 -9.31
C VAL A 79 -4.42 5.17 -9.29
N VAL A 80 -3.13 5.27 -8.92
CA VAL A 80 -2.36 6.53 -8.88
C VAL A 80 -1.72 6.84 -10.23
N SER A 81 -1.28 5.81 -10.94
CA SER A 81 -0.73 5.88 -12.28
C SER A 81 -1.17 4.69 -13.11
N GLU A 82 -1.51 4.92 -14.37
CA GLU A 82 -1.82 3.86 -15.32
C GLU A 82 -0.56 3.32 -15.98
N GLY A 83 -0.56 2.02 -16.31
CA GLY A 83 0.52 1.34 -17.01
C GLY A 83 0.23 -0.12 -17.27
N ASN A 84 0.99 -0.73 -18.19
CA ASN A 84 0.73 -2.09 -18.68
C ASN A 84 1.97 -3.00 -18.74
N ASP A 85 3.17 -2.51 -18.38
CA ASP A 85 4.35 -3.38 -18.33
C ASP A 85 4.48 -4.07 -16.98
N ILE A 86 4.44 -3.31 -15.88
CA ILE A 86 4.49 -3.81 -14.52
C ILE A 86 3.51 -3.05 -13.62
N THR A 87 3.09 -3.69 -12.54
CA THR A 87 2.32 -3.02 -11.48
C THR A 87 3.17 -2.84 -10.23
N ILE A 88 3.19 -1.64 -9.67
CA ILE A 88 3.73 -1.34 -8.35
C ILE A 88 2.55 -1.19 -7.40
N ILE A 89 2.49 -2.02 -6.36
CA ILE A 89 1.48 -1.94 -5.30
C ILE A 89 2.17 -1.42 -4.05
N ALA A 90 1.76 -0.26 -3.58
CA ALA A 90 2.35 0.40 -2.42
C ALA A 90 1.28 0.75 -1.39
N CYS A 91 1.68 0.94 -0.14
CA CYS A 91 0.80 1.39 0.93
C CYS A 91 1.49 2.43 1.82
N GLY A 92 0.68 3.30 2.41
CA GLY A 92 1.16 4.34 3.32
C GLY A 92 2.19 5.26 2.69
N GLU A 93 3.23 5.58 3.43
CA GLU A 93 4.31 6.49 3.01
C GLU A 93 5.04 6.06 1.72
N MET A 94 4.91 4.78 1.33
CA MET A 94 5.60 4.25 0.14
C MET A 94 4.87 4.52 -1.18
N VAL A 95 3.66 5.07 -1.14
CA VAL A 95 2.89 5.37 -2.37
C VAL A 95 3.53 6.51 -3.16
N LYS A 96 3.97 7.58 -2.49
CA LYS A 96 4.63 8.70 -3.18
C LYS A 96 5.94 8.26 -3.84
N PRO A 97 6.87 7.56 -3.16
CA PRO A 97 8.05 6.99 -3.82
C PRO A 97 7.72 6.06 -4.99
N ALA A 98 6.65 5.26 -4.89
CA ALA A 98 6.20 4.40 -5.99
C ALA A 98 5.74 5.20 -7.22
N LYS A 99 5.00 6.30 -6.99
CA LYS A 99 4.58 7.23 -8.04
C LYS A 99 5.78 7.85 -8.73
N ASP A 100 6.74 8.39 -7.97
CA ASP A 100 7.95 9.01 -8.52
C ASP A 100 8.81 8.00 -9.29
N ALA A 101 8.92 6.77 -8.80
CA ALA A 101 9.60 5.69 -9.51
C ALA A 101 8.90 5.35 -10.85
N SER A 102 7.57 5.36 -10.89
CA SER A 102 6.82 5.11 -12.12
C SER A 102 7.09 6.19 -13.19
N GLU A 103 7.17 7.46 -12.77
CA GLU A 103 7.50 8.58 -13.66
C GLU A 103 8.93 8.46 -14.20
N ALA A 104 9.90 8.11 -13.33
CA ALA A 104 11.28 7.88 -13.75
C ALA A 104 11.43 6.70 -14.71
N LEU A 105 10.64 5.63 -14.53
CA LEU A 105 10.62 4.46 -15.41
C LEU A 105 9.97 4.78 -16.76
N LYS A 106 8.94 5.62 -16.78
CA LYS A 106 8.30 6.10 -18.02
C LYS A 106 9.29 6.81 -18.93
N ALA A 107 10.21 7.60 -18.37
CA ALA A 107 11.28 8.22 -19.12
C ALA A 107 12.25 7.21 -19.78
N LYS A 108 12.27 5.96 -19.29
CA LYS A 108 13.03 4.81 -19.84
C LYS A 108 12.20 3.90 -20.74
N GLY A 109 10.96 4.29 -21.06
CA GLY A 109 10.05 3.51 -21.90
C GLY A 109 9.35 2.36 -21.20
N ILE A 110 9.34 2.32 -19.85
CA ILE A 110 8.67 1.30 -19.05
C ILE A 110 7.39 1.91 -18.47
N SER A 111 6.24 1.34 -18.82
CA SER A 111 4.91 1.79 -18.38
C SER A 111 4.49 1.06 -17.10
N CYS A 112 4.47 1.78 -15.98
CA CYS A 112 4.13 1.21 -14.68
C CYS A 112 2.75 1.66 -14.21
N ARG A 113 1.90 0.69 -13.83
CA ARG A 113 0.71 0.98 -13.03
C ARG A 113 1.12 1.14 -11.58
N VAL A 114 0.58 2.13 -10.88
CA VAL A 114 0.75 2.28 -9.43
C VAL A 114 -0.60 2.16 -8.74
N LEU A 115 -0.72 1.20 -7.83
CA LEU A 115 -1.87 1.01 -6.97
C LEU A 115 -1.54 1.47 -5.55
N ASP A 116 -2.29 2.45 -5.05
CA ASP A 116 -2.32 2.78 -3.63
C ASP A 116 -3.23 1.81 -2.91
N MET A 117 -2.63 0.86 -2.22
CA MET A 117 -3.29 -0.15 -1.42
C MET A 117 -3.39 0.31 0.04
N TYR A 118 -4.07 1.42 0.29
CA TYR A 118 -4.24 1.98 1.63
C TYR A 118 -5.01 1.05 2.59
N TYR A 119 -5.65 0.01 2.06
CA TYR A 119 -6.46 -0.95 2.79
C TYR A 119 -5.89 -2.36 2.68
N ILE A 120 -5.32 -2.84 3.77
CA ILE A 120 -4.62 -4.14 3.81
C ILE A 120 -5.55 -5.28 4.22
N LYS A 121 -6.54 -4.98 5.08
CA LYS A 121 -7.48 -6.01 5.53
C LYS A 121 -8.91 -5.46 5.64
N PRO A 122 -9.82 -6.11 4.86
CA PRO A 122 -9.60 -7.09 3.79
C PRO A 122 -8.89 -6.45 2.58
N LEU A 123 -8.10 -7.25 1.87
CA LEU A 123 -7.35 -6.79 0.69
C LEU A 123 -8.29 -6.59 -0.51
N ASP A 124 -8.04 -5.58 -1.35
CA ASP A 124 -8.74 -5.45 -2.64
C ASP A 124 -8.23 -6.49 -3.64
N LYS A 125 -8.83 -7.68 -3.57
CA LYS A 125 -8.45 -8.82 -4.39
C LYS A 125 -8.69 -8.58 -5.87
N GLU A 126 -9.75 -7.86 -6.22
CA GLU A 126 -10.12 -7.57 -7.61
C GLU A 126 -9.06 -6.73 -8.30
N ALA A 127 -8.63 -5.63 -7.67
CA ALA A 127 -7.59 -4.75 -8.20
C ALA A 127 -6.26 -5.49 -8.41
N ILE A 128 -5.87 -6.35 -7.45
CA ILE A 128 -4.63 -7.13 -7.54
C ILE A 128 -4.70 -8.17 -8.65
N LEU A 129 -5.81 -8.92 -8.75
CA LEU A 129 -5.96 -9.94 -9.78
C LEU A 129 -6.11 -9.33 -11.18
N GLN A 130 -6.73 -8.16 -11.29
CA GLN A 130 -6.75 -7.42 -12.54
C GLN A 130 -5.32 -7.00 -12.94
N ALA A 131 -4.56 -6.42 -12.01
CA ALA A 131 -3.16 -6.07 -12.24
C ALA A 131 -2.32 -7.27 -12.68
N ALA A 132 -2.51 -8.43 -12.02
CA ALA A 132 -1.81 -9.67 -12.37
C ALA A 132 -2.11 -10.17 -13.79
N LYS A 133 -3.33 -9.95 -14.29
CA LYS A 133 -3.74 -10.34 -15.65
C LYS A 133 -3.25 -9.37 -16.72
N GLU A 134 -3.10 -8.09 -16.38
CA GLU A 134 -2.85 -7.03 -17.34
C GLU A 134 -1.38 -6.60 -17.43
N THR A 135 -0.54 -6.99 -16.46
CA THR A 135 0.88 -6.64 -16.42
C THR A 135 1.78 -7.87 -16.30
N LYS A 136 3.07 -7.73 -16.60
CA LYS A 136 4.02 -8.85 -16.68
C LYS A 136 4.60 -9.27 -15.33
N ALA A 137 4.54 -8.38 -14.34
CA ALA A 137 5.04 -8.61 -12.99
C ALA A 137 4.44 -7.61 -12.00
N ILE A 138 4.47 -7.96 -10.73
CA ILE A 138 4.07 -7.08 -9.62
C ILE A 138 5.28 -6.80 -8.73
N ILE A 139 5.44 -5.54 -8.33
CA ILE A 139 6.37 -5.12 -7.28
C ILE A 139 5.52 -4.62 -6.12
N THR A 140 5.73 -5.14 -4.91
CA THR A 140 5.11 -4.57 -3.70
C THR A 140 6.12 -3.73 -2.93
N ILE A 141 5.68 -2.58 -2.38
CA ILE A 141 6.55 -1.69 -1.60
C ILE A 141 5.84 -1.34 -0.30
N GLU A 142 6.52 -1.63 0.80
CA GLU A 142 5.99 -1.38 2.15
C GLU A 142 7.10 -1.13 3.16
N GLU A 143 6.83 -0.33 4.16
CA GLU A 143 7.70 -0.10 5.32
C GLU A 143 7.36 -1.06 6.46
N HIS A 144 7.48 -2.35 6.21
CA HIS A 144 7.13 -3.46 7.12
C HIS A 144 8.06 -4.63 6.87
N SER A 145 8.14 -5.56 7.82
CA SER A 145 8.83 -6.84 7.59
C SER A 145 8.26 -7.54 6.36
N ILE A 146 9.12 -8.19 5.61
CA ILE A 146 8.73 -9.02 4.46
C ILE A 146 7.75 -10.14 4.84
N LEU A 147 7.69 -10.49 6.14
CA LEU A 147 6.81 -11.53 6.67
C LEU A 147 5.47 -10.95 7.12
N GLY A 148 4.39 -11.39 6.50
CA GLY A 148 3.02 -11.07 6.92
C GLY A 148 2.51 -9.68 6.53
N GLY A 149 3.29 -8.90 5.76
CA GLY A 149 2.88 -7.60 5.23
C GLY A 149 2.17 -7.69 3.88
N LEU A 150 2.08 -6.55 3.19
CA LEU A 150 1.44 -6.41 1.88
C LEU A 150 2.00 -7.40 0.86
N GLY A 151 3.32 -7.51 0.77
CA GLY A 151 3.98 -8.42 -0.18
C GLY A 151 3.62 -9.88 0.02
N SER A 152 3.51 -10.32 1.28
CA SER A 152 3.07 -11.68 1.63
C SER A 152 1.63 -11.93 1.18
N LEU A 153 0.72 -11.00 1.45
CA LEU A 153 -0.69 -11.12 1.11
C LEU A 153 -0.93 -11.11 -0.42
N VAL A 154 -0.24 -10.22 -1.14
CA VAL A 154 -0.29 -10.16 -2.60
C VAL A 154 0.26 -11.44 -3.20
N SER A 155 1.41 -11.92 -2.73
CA SER A 155 2.05 -13.14 -3.24
C SER A 155 1.16 -14.37 -3.03
N GLN A 156 0.53 -14.51 -1.86
CA GLN A 156 -0.42 -15.58 -1.59
C GLN A 156 -1.60 -15.52 -2.56
N LEU A 157 -2.23 -14.34 -2.67
CA LEU A 157 -3.42 -14.16 -3.51
C LEU A 157 -3.14 -14.53 -4.97
N VAL A 158 -2.06 -14.02 -5.55
CA VAL A 158 -1.76 -14.27 -6.98
C VAL A 158 -1.31 -15.70 -7.21
N SER A 159 -0.58 -16.33 -6.30
CA SER A 159 -0.17 -17.73 -6.44
C SER A 159 -1.35 -18.70 -6.45
N GLU A 160 -2.42 -18.39 -5.72
CA GLU A 160 -3.64 -19.20 -5.66
C GLU A 160 -4.58 -18.99 -6.86
N ASN A 161 -4.56 -17.80 -7.50
CA ASN A 161 -5.59 -17.42 -8.46
C ASN A 161 -5.06 -17.13 -9.88
N HIS A 162 -3.94 -16.39 -9.99
CA HIS A 162 -3.31 -16.05 -11.27
C HIS A 162 -1.80 -15.89 -11.05
N PRO A 163 -1.03 -16.99 -11.10
CA PRO A 163 0.40 -16.95 -10.81
C PRO A 163 1.17 -16.01 -11.72
N ILE A 164 1.86 -15.06 -11.11
CA ILE A 164 2.70 -14.06 -11.77
C ILE A 164 3.93 -13.78 -10.89
N LYS A 165 5.01 -13.27 -11.48
CA LYS A 165 6.20 -12.89 -10.71
C LYS A 165 5.89 -11.72 -9.77
N VAL A 166 6.10 -11.92 -8.48
CA VAL A 166 6.03 -10.88 -7.46
C VAL A 166 7.40 -10.62 -6.86
N LYS A 167 7.80 -9.36 -6.77
CA LYS A 167 9.00 -8.91 -6.05
C LYS A 167 8.59 -8.00 -4.91
N SER A 168 8.85 -8.41 -3.68
CA SER A 168 8.60 -7.56 -2.50
C SER A 168 9.82 -6.72 -2.17
N LEU A 169 9.61 -5.42 -1.97
CA LEU A 169 10.53 -4.46 -1.41
C LEU A 169 10.01 -4.11 -0.01
N ALA A 170 10.63 -4.67 1.00
CA ALA A 170 10.22 -4.60 2.39
C ALA A 170 11.45 -4.74 3.30
N LEU A 171 11.27 -4.56 4.60
CA LEU A 171 12.34 -4.79 5.59
C LEU A 171 12.60 -6.30 5.75
N PRO A 172 13.86 -6.71 5.89
CA PRO A 172 14.23 -8.11 6.07
C PRO A 172 13.74 -8.70 7.39
#